data_0e300a21fc1a3b517820380249fbd19c
#
_entry.id   0e300a21fc1a3b517820380249fbd19c
#
_cell.length_a   1.000
_cell.length_b   1.000
_cell.length_c   1.000
_cell.angle_alpha   90.00
_cell.angle_beta   90.00
_cell.angle_gamma   90.00
#
_symmetry.space_group_name_H-M   'P 1'
#
loop_
_entity.id
_entity.type
_entity.pdbx_description
1 polymer ?
#
loop_
_entity_poly.entity_id
_entity_poly.type
_entity_poly.pdbx_seq_one_letter_code
_entity_poly.pdbx_strand_id
1 'polypeptide(L)'
;MTITVLGLAGSARRGGNTETLLDWCLEGARQEGAVVVKVALTDLDLHGCRACDACRETGVCIQKDDMSSLYAHLRNADSIVFALPTYFMGVPAVPKMVIDRCQPFWALKYALKRPIADPGRPERLGGLLSCAGMKSTQAFDGTRKVLRALWHTLEVTP
;
A
#
# COMPACT_ATOMS: atom_id res chain seq x y z
N MET A 1 21.55 5.34 -8.34
CA MET A 1 20.07 5.54 -8.40
C MET A 1 19.57 5.60 -6.96
N THR A 2 18.87 6.63 -6.56
CA THR A 2 18.39 6.75 -5.16
C THR A 2 17.10 5.95 -5.00
N ILE A 3 17.07 4.99 -4.08
CA ILE A 3 15.89 4.16 -3.79
C ILE A 3 14.88 4.95 -2.97
N THR A 4 13.60 4.87 -3.33
CA THR A 4 12.50 5.46 -2.58
C THR A 4 11.68 4.38 -1.87
N VAL A 5 11.57 4.49 -0.55
CA VAL A 5 10.77 3.58 0.29
C VAL A 5 9.52 4.29 0.78
N LEU A 6 8.36 3.76 0.43
CA LEU A 6 7.05 4.23 0.90
C LEU A 6 6.59 3.38 2.09
N GLY A 7 6.44 3.99 3.24
CA GLY A 7 5.84 3.37 4.42
C GLY A 7 4.39 3.82 4.63
N LEU A 8 3.46 2.88 4.71
CA LEU A 8 2.03 3.12 4.88
C LEU A 8 1.59 2.68 6.28
N ALA A 9 1.39 3.63 7.19
CA ALA A 9 0.90 3.37 8.55
C ALA A 9 -0.63 3.26 8.54
N GLY A 10 -1.14 2.05 8.74
CA GLY A 10 -2.58 1.75 8.67
C GLY A 10 -3.26 1.58 10.03
N SER A 11 -2.59 1.93 11.13
CA SER A 11 -3.17 1.91 12.47
C SER A 11 -3.81 3.25 12.82
N ALA A 12 -5.01 3.23 13.37
CA ALA A 12 -5.62 4.42 13.96
C ALA A 12 -4.96 4.85 15.28
N ARG A 13 -4.18 3.96 15.91
CA ARG A 13 -3.45 4.25 17.13
C ARG A 13 -2.07 4.78 16.77
N ARG A 14 -1.84 6.07 17.03
CA ARG A 14 -0.54 6.71 16.87
C ARG A 14 0.47 6.18 17.89
N GLY A 15 1.73 5.97 17.46
CA GLY A 15 2.78 5.41 18.30
C GLY A 15 2.50 3.97 18.76
N GLY A 16 1.55 3.27 18.13
CA GLY A 16 1.26 1.87 18.43
C GLY A 16 2.31 0.92 17.81
N ASN A 17 2.25 -0.36 18.19
CA ASN A 17 3.26 -1.36 17.81
C ASN A 17 3.56 -1.42 16.31
N THR A 18 2.55 -1.38 15.45
CA THR A 18 2.75 -1.44 13.99
C THR A 18 3.42 -0.18 13.46
N GLU A 19 3.08 0.99 13.99
CA GLU A 19 3.71 2.25 13.59
C GLU A 19 5.16 2.31 14.06
N THR A 20 5.45 1.85 15.29
CA THR A 20 6.82 1.76 15.82
C THR A 20 7.69 0.82 14.96
N LEU A 21 7.16 -0.35 14.56
CA LEU A 21 7.86 -1.26 13.66
C LEU A 21 8.14 -0.60 12.29
N LEU A 22 7.17 0.15 11.77
CA LEU A 22 7.35 0.89 10.52
C LEU A 22 8.45 1.95 10.67
N ASP A 23 8.45 2.70 11.75
CA ASP A 23 9.45 3.75 11.99
C ASP A 23 10.87 3.17 12.06
N TRP A 24 11.06 2.04 12.71
CA TRP A 24 12.35 1.35 12.73
C TRP A 24 12.77 0.84 11.34
N CYS A 25 11.83 0.27 10.60
CA CYS A 25 12.09 -0.17 9.23
C CYS A 25 12.51 1.00 8.33
N LEU A 26 11.78 2.11 8.40
CA LEU A 26 12.06 3.30 7.60
C LEU A 26 13.36 4.00 8.02
N GLU A 27 13.68 3.98 9.32
CA GLU A 27 14.95 4.52 9.81
C GLU A 27 16.13 3.69 9.28
N GLY A 28 16.04 2.35 9.30
CA GLY A 28 17.05 1.48 8.70
C GLY A 28 17.25 1.78 7.20
N ALA A 29 16.15 1.95 6.45
CA ALA A 29 16.23 2.32 5.05
C ALA A 29 16.92 3.70 4.83
N ARG A 30 16.66 4.67 5.70
CA ARG A 30 17.29 6.01 5.64
C ARG A 30 18.79 5.94 5.92
N GLN A 31 19.21 5.11 6.86
CA GLN A 31 20.63 4.89 7.19
C GLN A 31 21.39 4.27 6.01
N GLU A 32 20.72 3.47 5.19
CA GLU A 32 21.26 2.92 3.93
C GLU A 32 21.13 3.87 2.73
N GLY A 33 20.77 5.14 2.94
CA GLY A 33 20.72 6.17 1.90
C GLY A 33 19.43 6.22 1.08
N ALA A 34 18.36 5.53 1.48
CA ALA A 34 17.09 5.62 0.78
C ALA A 34 16.35 6.93 1.11
N VAL A 35 15.60 7.44 0.13
CA VAL A 35 14.57 8.46 0.36
C VAL A 35 13.35 7.76 0.96
N VAL A 36 12.90 8.26 2.10
CA VAL A 36 11.79 7.65 2.84
C VAL A 36 10.58 8.57 2.84
N VAL A 37 9.43 8.03 2.45
CA VAL A 37 8.12 8.68 2.53
C VAL A 37 7.24 7.88 3.49
N LYS A 38 6.78 8.48 4.58
CA LYS A 38 5.81 7.86 5.51
C LYS A 38 4.45 8.53 5.34
N VAL A 39 3.41 7.73 5.12
CA VAL A 39 2.03 8.18 5.03
C VAL A 39 1.19 7.49 6.09
N ALA A 40 0.54 8.27 6.93
CA ALA A 40 -0.45 7.77 7.88
C ALA A 40 -1.82 7.76 7.20
N LEU A 41 -2.31 6.57 6.90
CA LEU A 41 -3.54 6.40 6.11
C LEU A 41 -4.78 6.94 6.82
N THR A 42 -4.77 6.97 8.14
CA THR A 42 -5.89 7.48 8.96
C THR A 42 -5.99 9.00 9.03
N ASP A 43 -4.98 9.71 8.54
CA ASP A 43 -5.00 11.18 8.48
C ASP A 43 -5.52 11.71 7.14
N LEU A 44 -5.71 10.81 6.18
CA LEU A 44 -6.18 11.15 4.85
C LEU A 44 -7.71 11.21 4.81
N ASP A 45 -8.23 12.18 4.08
CA ASP A 45 -9.64 12.18 3.68
C ASP A 45 -9.82 11.19 2.54
N LEU A 46 -10.35 10.01 2.87
CA LEU A 46 -10.50 8.89 1.94
C LEU A 46 -11.94 8.41 1.85
N HIS A 47 -12.40 8.20 0.64
CA HIS A 47 -13.68 7.58 0.36
C HIS A 47 -13.50 6.18 -0.24
N GLY A 48 -14.38 5.25 0.09
CA GLY A 48 -14.36 3.90 -0.47
C GLY A 48 -14.55 3.87 -1.99
N CYS A 49 -14.13 2.78 -2.62
CA CYS A 49 -14.40 2.58 -4.05
C CYS A 49 -15.92 2.49 -4.30
N ARG A 50 -16.42 3.27 -5.25
CA ARG A 50 -17.84 3.34 -5.61
C ARG A 50 -18.23 2.38 -6.73
N ALA A 51 -17.30 1.55 -7.20
CA ALA A 51 -17.49 0.62 -8.32
C ALA A 51 -18.12 1.28 -9.58
N CYS A 52 -17.75 2.52 -9.86
CA CYS A 52 -18.30 3.29 -10.98
C CYS A 52 -17.66 2.97 -12.34
N ASP A 53 -16.65 2.11 -12.37
CA ASP A 53 -15.90 1.63 -13.54
C ASP A 53 -15.21 2.71 -14.42
N ALA A 54 -15.28 4.00 -14.08
CA ALA A 54 -14.64 5.07 -14.86
C ALA A 54 -13.13 4.85 -15.07
N CYS A 55 -12.44 4.26 -14.09
CA CYS A 55 -11.02 3.95 -14.22
C CYS A 55 -10.73 2.81 -15.22
N ARG A 56 -11.72 2.02 -15.59
CA ARG A 56 -11.57 0.89 -16.52
C ARG A 56 -11.24 1.36 -17.94
N GLU A 57 -11.73 2.54 -18.32
CA GLU A 57 -11.48 3.17 -19.62
C GLU A 57 -10.25 4.07 -19.62
N THR A 58 -9.99 4.74 -18.51
CA THR A 58 -8.98 5.81 -18.45
C THR A 58 -7.71 5.42 -17.70
N GLY A 59 -7.79 4.44 -16.79
CA GLY A 59 -6.73 4.12 -15.83
C GLY A 59 -6.65 5.14 -14.68
N VAL A 60 -7.66 6.04 -14.53
CA VAL A 60 -7.67 7.11 -13.52
C VAL A 60 -8.97 7.07 -12.73
N CYS A 61 -8.89 7.24 -11.41
CA CYS A 61 -10.07 7.38 -10.56
C CYS A 61 -10.68 8.78 -10.70
N ILE A 62 -12.00 8.84 -10.80
CA ILE A 62 -12.73 10.12 -10.90
C ILE A 62 -13.01 10.77 -9.53
N GLN A 63 -12.87 10.03 -8.43
CA GLN A 63 -13.06 10.59 -7.09
C GLN A 63 -11.90 11.51 -6.74
N LYS A 64 -12.24 12.69 -6.21
CA LYS A 64 -11.28 13.73 -5.79
C LYS A 64 -11.19 13.69 -4.27
N ASP A 65 -10.18 13.02 -3.76
CA ASP A 65 -9.82 12.93 -2.35
C ASP A 65 -8.30 12.71 -2.23
N ASP A 66 -7.79 12.49 -1.01
CA ASP A 66 -6.36 12.33 -0.77
C ASP A 66 -5.75 11.08 -1.42
N MET A 67 -6.58 10.16 -1.91
CA MET A 67 -6.10 9.02 -2.70
C MET A 67 -5.37 9.46 -3.97
N SER A 68 -5.66 10.67 -4.48
CA SER A 68 -5.01 11.22 -5.68
C SER A 68 -3.49 11.38 -5.50
N SER A 69 -3.04 11.86 -4.34
CA SER A 69 -1.63 11.96 -3.99
C SER A 69 -1.01 10.58 -3.74
N LEU A 70 -1.76 9.69 -3.12
CA LEU A 70 -1.29 8.35 -2.77
C LEU A 70 -1.04 7.48 -4.02
N TYR A 71 -1.80 7.66 -5.11
CA TYR A 71 -1.52 6.98 -6.39
C TYR A 71 -0.12 7.30 -6.92
N ALA A 72 0.34 8.54 -6.81
CA ALA A 72 1.68 8.93 -7.22
C ALA A 72 2.75 8.23 -6.37
N HIS A 73 2.58 8.20 -5.05
CA HIS A 73 3.49 7.50 -4.16
C HIS A 73 3.54 6.00 -4.45
N LEU A 74 2.38 5.34 -4.60
CA LEU A 74 2.29 3.91 -4.92
C LEU A 74 2.94 3.56 -6.27
N ARG A 75 2.87 4.46 -7.26
CA ARG A 75 3.49 4.27 -8.58
C ARG A 75 5.00 4.45 -8.53
N ASN A 76 5.48 5.45 -7.79
CA ASN A 76 6.86 5.91 -7.87
C ASN A 76 7.80 5.26 -6.86
N ALA A 77 7.29 4.66 -5.77
CA ALA A 77 8.13 3.99 -4.78
C ALA A 77 8.81 2.74 -5.33
N ASP A 78 10.08 2.52 -4.98
CA ASP A 78 10.85 1.31 -5.29
C ASP A 78 10.53 0.18 -4.31
N SER A 79 10.21 0.56 -3.07
CA SER A 79 9.72 -0.37 -2.07
C SER A 79 8.50 0.19 -1.36
N ILE A 80 7.53 -0.67 -1.05
CA ILE A 80 6.29 -0.31 -0.36
C ILE A 80 6.12 -1.19 0.86
N VAL A 81 6.08 -0.57 2.04
CA VAL A 81 5.89 -1.28 3.31
C VAL A 81 4.54 -0.90 3.91
N PHE A 82 3.64 -1.87 4.04
CA PHE A 82 2.40 -1.71 4.80
C PHE A 82 2.62 -2.13 6.27
N ALA A 83 2.29 -1.23 7.19
CA ALA A 83 2.25 -1.51 8.62
C ALA A 83 0.80 -1.51 9.11
N LEU A 84 0.23 -2.70 9.32
CA LEU A 84 -1.19 -2.91 9.55
C LEU A 84 -1.43 -3.72 10.83
N PRO A 85 -2.25 -3.25 11.78
CA PRO A 85 -2.75 -4.15 12.82
C PRO A 85 -3.71 -5.17 12.19
N THR A 86 -3.81 -6.35 12.79
CA THR A 86 -4.80 -7.34 12.37
C THR A 86 -6.10 -7.14 13.16
N TYR A 87 -7.20 -6.87 12.45
CA TYR A 87 -8.55 -6.83 13.02
C TYR A 87 -9.42 -7.89 12.37
N PHE A 88 -10.06 -8.74 13.19
CA PHE A 88 -10.90 -9.82 12.70
C PHE A 88 -10.22 -10.69 11.62
N MET A 89 -8.98 -11.07 11.84
CA MET A 89 -8.16 -11.90 10.93
C MET A 89 -7.85 -11.24 9.56
N GLY A 90 -7.99 -9.92 9.44
CA GLY A 90 -7.85 -9.24 8.17
C GLY A 90 -7.31 -7.82 8.24
N VAL A 91 -7.36 -7.15 7.11
CA VAL A 91 -6.92 -5.76 6.92
C VAL A 91 -7.94 -4.81 7.57
N PRO A 92 -7.50 -3.80 8.35
CA PRO A 92 -8.40 -2.79 8.91
C PRO A 92 -9.11 -1.96 7.82
N ALA A 93 -10.22 -1.30 8.19
CA ALA A 93 -11.10 -0.62 7.24
C ALA A 93 -10.38 0.45 6.39
N VAL A 94 -9.64 1.37 7.01
CA VAL A 94 -8.98 2.47 6.26
C VAL A 94 -7.91 1.95 5.29
N PRO A 95 -6.95 1.08 5.68
CA PRO A 95 -6.06 0.44 4.73
C PRO A 95 -6.80 -0.36 3.65
N LYS A 96 -7.92 -1.02 4.00
CA LYS A 96 -8.72 -1.75 3.02
C LYS A 96 -9.36 -0.80 1.99
N MET A 97 -9.83 0.38 2.40
CA MET A 97 -10.29 1.40 1.44
C MET A 97 -9.19 1.78 0.45
N VAL A 98 -7.96 2.01 0.91
CA VAL A 98 -6.82 2.29 0.02
C VAL A 98 -6.60 1.16 -0.98
N ILE A 99 -6.62 -0.09 -0.51
CA ILE A 99 -6.44 -1.27 -1.37
C ILE A 99 -7.57 -1.37 -2.41
N ASP A 100 -8.83 -1.19 -1.99
CA ASP A 100 -9.99 -1.23 -2.90
C ASP A 100 -9.97 -0.08 -3.90
N ARG A 101 -9.39 1.07 -3.54
CA ARG A 101 -9.18 2.21 -4.43
C ARG A 101 -8.04 2.02 -5.42
N CYS A 102 -7.26 0.92 -5.34
CA CYS A 102 -6.24 0.58 -6.35
C CYS A 102 -6.81 0.02 -7.67
N GLN A 103 -8.14 0.09 -7.89
CA GLN A 103 -8.78 -0.29 -9.17
C GLN A 103 -8.18 0.38 -10.42
N PRO A 104 -7.70 1.65 -10.39
CA PRO A 104 -6.99 2.22 -11.53
C PRO A 104 -5.75 1.43 -11.96
N PHE A 105 -4.97 0.91 -11.00
CA PHE A 105 -3.82 0.07 -11.31
C PHE A 105 -4.23 -1.28 -11.88
N TRP A 106 -5.29 -1.88 -11.34
CA TRP A 106 -5.88 -3.08 -11.92
C TRP A 106 -6.34 -2.84 -13.37
N ALA A 107 -7.03 -1.72 -13.63
CA ALA A 107 -7.49 -1.35 -14.96
C ALA A 107 -6.32 -1.12 -15.92
N LEU A 108 -5.27 -0.40 -15.50
CA LEU A 108 -4.06 -0.23 -16.31
C LEU A 108 -3.48 -1.58 -16.71
N LYS A 109 -3.27 -2.48 -15.75
CA LYS A 109 -2.62 -3.77 -16.00
C LYS A 109 -3.48 -4.72 -16.84
N TYR A 110 -4.73 -4.93 -16.46
CA TYR A 110 -5.55 -6.01 -17.02
C TYR A 110 -6.50 -5.59 -18.14
N ALA A 111 -7.07 -4.38 -18.07
CA ALA A 111 -7.98 -3.89 -19.10
C ALA A 111 -7.26 -3.13 -20.22
N LEU A 112 -6.39 -2.20 -19.85
CA LEU A 112 -5.72 -1.31 -20.79
C LEU A 112 -4.37 -1.85 -21.29
N LYS A 113 -3.83 -2.90 -20.64
CA LYS A 113 -2.53 -3.50 -20.98
C LYS A 113 -1.39 -2.47 -20.99
N ARG A 114 -1.41 -1.56 -20.02
CA ARG A 114 -0.41 -0.52 -19.83
C ARG A 114 0.41 -0.80 -18.57
N PRO A 115 1.72 -0.51 -18.56
CA PRO A 115 2.56 -0.68 -17.38
C PRO A 115 2.13 0.28 -16.27
N ILE A 116 2.30 -0.12 -15.02
CA ILE A 116 2.07 0.73 -13.85
C ILE A 116 3.28 1.60 -13.56
N ALA A 117 4.48 1.01 -13.64
CA ALA A 117 5.75 1.71 -13.51
C ALA A 117 6.47 1.80 -14.86
N ASP A 118 7.52 2.63 -14.92
CA ASP A 118 8.31 2.76 -16.14
C ASP A 118 8.95 1.43 -16.55
N PRO A 119 8.88 1.05 -17.82
CA PRO A 119 9.59 -0.12 -18.34
C PRO A 119 11.10 0.02 -18.12
N GLY A 120 11.74 -1.02 -17.62
CA GLY A 120 13.18 -1.02 -17.33
C GLY A 120 13.55 -0.56 -15.90
N ARG A 121 12.56 -0.22 -15.09
CA ARG A 121 12.78 0.02 -13.66
C ARG A 121 13.22 -1.28 -12.97
N PRO A 122 14.12 -1.24 -11.96
CA PRO A 122 14.45 -2.39 -11.13
C PRO A 122 13.21 -3.00 -10.47
N GLU A 123 13.33 -4.26 -10.08
CA GLU A 123 12.29 -4.97 -9.34
C GLU A 123 11.86 -4.18 -8.11
N ARG A 124 10.56 -4.02 -7.95
CA ARG A 124 9.96 -3.30 -6.82
C ARG A 124 9.63 -4.30 -5.70
N LEU A 125 9.89 -3.92 -4.46
CA LEU A 125 9.72 -4.80 -3.30
C LEU A 125 8.54 -4.38 -2.43
N GLY A 126 7.83 -5.37 -1.89
CA GLY A 126 6.70 -5.19 -0.97
C GLY A 126 6.96 -5.81 0.39
N GLY A 127 6.60 -5.10 1.46
CA GLY A 127 6.72 -5.59 2.82
C GLY A 127 5.43 -5.45 3.64
N LEU A 128 5.20 -6.40 4.55
CA LEU A 128 4.13 -6.35 5.54
C LEU A 128 4.71 -6.40 6.94
N LEU A 129 4.44 -5.38 7.74
CA LEU A 129 4.62 -5.36 9.18
C LEU A 129 3.26 -5.46 9.85
N SER A 130 3.02 -6.46 10.68
CA SER A 130 1.71 -6.66 11.29
C SER A 130 1.81 -7.16 12.72
N CYS A 131 0.87 -6.70 13.54
CA CYS A 131 0.72 -7.15 14.93
C CYS A 131 -0.72 -7.63 15.16
N ALA A 132 -0.86 -8.68 15.96
CA ALA A 132 -2.15 -9.23 16.39
C ALA A 132 -2.10 -9.57 17.89
N GLY A 133 -3.23 -9.52 18.55
CA GLY A 133 -3.36 -10.01 19.94
C GLY A 133 -3.39 -11.53 20.03
N MET A 134 -3.67 -12.23 18.94
CA MET A 134 -3.68 -13.70 18.89
C MET A 134 -2.25 -14.25 18.81
N LYS A 135 -1.97 -15.33 19.56
CA LYS A 135 -0.65 -16.01 19.56
C LYS A 135 -0.46 -16.98 18.38
N SER A 136 -1.31 -16.91 17.33
CA SER A 136 -1.21 -17.78 16.14
C SER A 136 -0.80 -16.99 14.93
N THR A 137 0.10 -17.54 14.12
CA THR A 137 0.51 -16.96 12.83
C THR A 137 -0.64 -16.92 11.83
N GLN A 138 -1.67 -17.75 11.99
CA GLN A 138 -2.89 -17.73 11.18
C GLN A 138 -3.64 -16.40 11.27
N ALA A 139 -3.43 -15.61 12.34
CA ALA A 139 -3.98 -14.26 12.46
C ALA A 139 -3.67 -13.37 11.25
N PHE A 140 -2.56 -13.63 10.56
CA PHE A 140 -2.08 -12.80 9.44
C PHE A 140 -2.50 -13.31 8.06
N ASP A 141 -3.12 -14.48 7.95
CA ASP A 141 -3.38 -15.12 6.66
C ASP A 141 -4.33 -14.31 5.78
N GLY A 142 -5.38 -13.71 6.36
CA GLY A 142 -6.29 -12.84 5.63
C GLY A 142 -5.57 -11.61 5.06
N THR A 143 -4.76 -10.94 5.88
CA THR A 143 -3.97 -9.78 5.45
C THR A 143 -2.96 -10.14 4.37
N ARG A 144 -2.24 -11.27 4.53
CA ARG A 144 -1.28 -11.76 3.53
C ARG A 144 -1.94 -12.04 2.17
N LYS A 145 -3.13 -12.67 2.16
CA LYS A 145 -3.88 -12.94 0.92
C LYS A 145 -4.27 -11.65 0.20
N VAL A 146 -4.78 -10.68 0.93
CA VAL A 146 -5.18 -9.38 0.37
C VAL A 146 -3.97 -8.64 -0.19
N LEU A 147 -2.87 -8.54 0.57
CA LEU A 147 -1.68 -7.85 0.10
C LEU A 147 -1.00 -8.56 -1.06
N ARG A 148 -1.00 -9.89 -1.12
CA ARG A 148 -0.47 -10.62 -2.28
C ARG A 148 -1.20 -10.25 -3.56
N ALA A 149 -2.54 -10.12 -3.52
CA ALA A 149 -3.32 -9.68 -4.67
C ALA A 149 -3.00 -8.22 -5.06
N LEU A 150 -2.82 -7.34 -4.06
CA LEU A 150 -2.41 -5.96 -4.29
C LEU A 150 -1.01 -5.87 -4.89
N TRP A 151 -0.02 -6.58 -4.33
CA TRP A 151 1.36 -6.61 -4.85
C TRP A 151 1.40 -7.03 -6.30
N HIS A 152 0.71 -8.13 -6.62
CA HIS A 152 0.61 -8.57 -8.00
C HIS A 152 -0.02 -7.50 -8.92
N THR A 153 -1.03 -6.78 -8.45
CA THR A 153 -1.66 -5.68 -9.20
C THR A 153 -0.69 -4.51 -9.39
N LEU A 154 0.08 -4.15 -8.37
CA LEU A 154 1.04 -3.02 -8.40
C LEU A 154 2.38 -3.35 -9.07
N GLU A 155 2.59 -4.59 -9.54
CA GLU A 155 3.88 -5.06 -10.07
C GLU A 155 5.00 -4.92 -9.01
N VAL A 156 4.71 -5.44 -7.81
CA VAL A 156 5.60 -5.44 -6.65
C VAL A 156 5.79 -6.88 -6.19
N THR A 157 7.03 -7.29 -5.94
CA THR A 157 7.38 -8.60 -5.40
C THR A 157 7.35 -8.55 -3.87
N PRO A 158 6.61 -9.46 -3.18
CA PRO A 158 6.52 -9.49 -1.73
C PRO A 158 7.79 -10.00 -1.06
#